data_e664f2a13c4d3d06d53faeafdeac6bbb
#
_entry.id   e664f2a13c4d3d06d53faeafdeac6bbb
#
_cell.length_a   1.000
_cell.length_b   1.000
_cell.length_c   1.000
_cell.angle_alpha   90.00
_cell.angle_beta   90.00
_cell.angle_gamma   90.00
#
_symmetry.space_group_name_H-M   'P 1'
#
loop_
_entity.id
_entity.type
_entity.pdbx_description
1 polymer ?
#
loop_
_entity_poly.entity_id
_entity_poly.type
_entity_poly.pdbx_seq_one_letter_code
_entity_poly.pdbx_strand_id
1 'polypeptide(L)'
;MNWICLHAYDIGGAFARCLWPFFGKRRRLAIDNILKCGITGDKREAERIALKSWQHLTGHIMEALFVPKVITRDNWREHLDVETEASPKAVKLLLETPDTPIIIASSHHGVWEAATNVLSFVRPMIAIARVMNNKFVQGWLKNHHFRGNITVIDKNHGFNAEIMAQWKRDNAAMTILMDQHTSGGMQLEFLGRPAKTFTSVTRLAMRYGYPIIVGSFVRVAPYKYRLVGGDPLVFAKDADREAATQLLNDRLGEAIRKYPEQYLWVHKRWR
;
A
#
# COMPACT_ATOMS: atom_id res chain seq x y z
N MET A 1 16.36 22.17 -1.54
CA MET A 1 15.51 21.40 -0.58
C MET A 1 15.96 21.72 0.83
N ASN A 2 15.03 22.06 1.75
CA ASN A 2 15.33 22.37 3.15
C ASN A 2 15.81 21.10 3.89
N TRP A 3 16.72 21.23 4.86
CA TRP A 3 17.29 20.13 5.65
C TRP A 3 16.20 19.24 6.30
N ILE A 4 15.14 19.84 6.85
CA ILE A 4 14.02 19.11 7.46
C ILE A 4 13.31 18.22 6.44
N CYS A 5 13.10 18.71 5.21
CA CYS A 5 12.52 17.87 4.15
C CYS A 5 13.41 16.65 3.85
N LEU A 6 14.71 16.86 3.71
CA LEU A 6 15.67 15.81 3.39
C LEU A 6 15.70 14.70 4.46
N HIS A 7 15.59 15.08 5.73
CA HIS A 7 15.69 14.18 6.87
C HIS A 7 14.33 13.81 7.52
N ALA A 8 13.21 14.15 6.88
CA ALA A 8 11.89 13.94 7.46
C ALA A 8 11.64 12.48 7.88
N TYR A 9 12.06 11.53 7.06
CA TYR A 9 11.98 10.11 7.37
C TYR A 9 12.79 9.72 8.60
N ASP A 10 14.02 10.19 8.70
CA ASP A 10 14.94 9.86 9.81
C ASP A 10 14.46 10.49 11.11
N ILE A 11 13.93 11.71 11.06
CA ILE A 11 13.31 12.40 12.19
C ILE A 11 12.11 11.60 12.70
N GLY A 12 11.21 11.19 11.81
CA GLY A 12 10.06 10.35 12.14
C GLY A 12 10.48 9.01 12.75
N GLY A 13 11.48 8.36 12.16
CA GLY A 13 12.03 7.10 12.66
C GLY A 13 12.71 7.24 14.01
N ALA A 14 13.47 8.30 14.25
CA ALA A 14 14.09 8.59 15.55
C ALA A 14 13.01 8.80 16.64
N PHE A 15 12.00 9.61 16.35
CA PHE A 15 10.87 9.83 17.24
C PHE A 15 10.15 8.51 17.59
N ALA A 16 9.89 7.67 16.61
CA ALA A 16 9.31 6.35 16.81
C ALA A 16 10.16 5.47 17.71
N ARG A 17 11.48 5.48 17.54
CA ARG A 17 12.41 4.72 18.38
C ARG A 17 12.34 5.16 19.85
N CYS A 18 12.26 6.44 20.12
CA CYS A 18 12.09 6.98 21.47
C CYS A 18 10.79 6.53 22.11
N LEU A 19 9.72 6.43 21.33
CA LEU A 19 8.40 6.00 21.83
C LEU A 19 8.24 4.48 21.95
N TRP A 20 9.08 3.68 21.29
CA TRP A 20 8.95 2.23 21.23
C TRP A 20 8.81 1.52 22.57
N PRO A 21 9.55 1.90 23.65
CA PRO A 21 9.40 1.28 24.97
C PRO A 21 7.99 1.41 25.56
N PHE A 22 7.29 2.50 25.25
CA PHE A 22 5.96 2.79 25.80
C PHE A 22 4.83 2.03 25.10
N PHE A 23 5.07 1.48 23.91
CA PHE A 23 4.08 0.72 23.12
C PHE A 23 4.16 -0.80 23.34
N GLY A 24 4.36 -1.28 24.57
CA GLY A 24 4.64 -2.67 24.88
C GLY A 24 3.65 -3.70 24.31
N LYS A 25 2.34 -3.38 24.27
CA LYS A 25 1.32 -4.26 23.65
C LYS A 25 1.50 -4.37 22.12
N ARG A 26 1.78 -3.26 21.45
CA ARG A 26 1.99 -3.23 19.99
C ARG A 26 3.31 -3.88 19.61
N ARG A 27 4.36 -3.65 20.41
CA ARG A 27 5.67 -4.30 20.25
C ARG A 27 5.56 -5.81 20.32
N ARG A 28 4.92 -6.35 21.35
CA ARG A 28 4.70 -7.81 21.48
C ARG A 28 3.92 -8.35 20.29
N LEU A 29 2.83 -7.69 19.89
CA LEU A 29 2.05 -8.10 18.75
C LEU A 29 2.87 -8.15 17.45
N ALA A 30 3.71 -7.15 17.19
CA ALA A 30 4.55 -7.12 15.99
C ALA A 30 5.56 -8.28 15.98
N ILE A 31 6.25 -8.51 17.12
CA ILE A 31 7.21 -9.59 17.26
C ILE A 31 6.52 -10.97 17.08
N ASP A 32 5.37 -11.17 17.72
CA ASP A 32 4.59 -12.40 17.58
C ASP A 32 4.13 -12.63 16.14
N ASN A 33 3.68 -11.59 15.45
CA ASN A 33 3.28 -11.71 14.05
C ASN A 33 4.46 -12.10 13.15
N ILE A 34 5.62 -11.48 13.32
CA ILE A 34 6.84 -11.78 12.57
C ILE A 34 7.25 -13.24 12.74
N LEU A 35 7.32 -13.71 13.98
CA LEU A 35 7.67 -15.10 14.30
C LEU A 35 6.64 -16.09 13.75
N LYS A 36 5.35 -15.85 14.01
CA LYS A 36 4.27 -16.74 13.59
C LYS A 36 4.04 -16.79 12.07
N CYS A 37 4.43 -15.73 11.35
CA CYS A 37 4.41 -15.70 9.88
C CYS A 37 5.68 -16.31 9.26
N GLY A 38 6.61 -16.82 10.06
CA GLY A 38 7.83 -17.44 9.58
C GLY A 38 8.73 -16.48 8.79
N ILE A 39 8.72 -15.20 9.17
CA ILE A 39 9.66 -14.21 8.58
C ILE A 39 11.07 -14.50 9.10
N THR A 40 11.19 -14.82 10.35
CA THR A 40 12.40 -15.34 11.00
C THR A 40 12.03 -16.24 12.17
N GLY A 41 12.88 -17.19 12.51
CA GLY A 41 12.77 -18.01 13.74
C GLY A 41 13.52 -17.41 14.94
N ASP A 42 14.37 -16.41 14.69
CA ASP A 42 15.17 -15.76 15.74
C ASP A 42 14.38 -14.60 16.37
N LYS A 43 14.19 -14.65 17.68
CA LYS A 43 13.47 -13.62 18.45
C LYS A 43 14.19 -12.26 18.39
N ARG A 44 15.51 -12.23 18.45
CA ARG A 44 16.28 -10.96 18.38
C ARG A 44 16.11 -10.30 17.02
N GLU A 45 16.15 -11.10 15.96
CA GLU A 45 15.89 -10.61 14.60
C GLU A 45 14.45 -10.13 14.45
N ALA A 46 13.46 -10.85 15.02
CA ALA A 46 12.06 -10.41 15.02
C ALA A 46 11.89 -9.06 15.75
N GLU A 47 12.59 -8.86 16.87
CA GLU A 47 12.59 -7.58 17.60
C GLU A 47 13.22 -6.45 16.74
N ARG A 48 14.29 -6.73 16.02
CA ARG A 48 14.96 -5.80 15.11
C ARG A 48 14.02 -5.39 13.97
N ILE A 49 13.38 -6.36 13.31
CA ILE A 49 12.42 -6.12 12.23
C ILE A 49 11.22 -5.32 12.76
N ALA A 50 10.67 -5.68 13.92
CA ALA A 50 9.55 -4.98 14.53
C ALA A 50 9.86 -3.50 14.83
N LEU A 51 11.05 -3.23 15.37
CA LEU A 51 11.49 -1.85 15.62
C LEU A 51 11.67 -1.08 14.32
N LYS A 52 12.32 -1.66 13.32
CA LYS A 52 12.51 -1.01 12.02
C LYS A 52 11.19 -0.73 11.31
N SER A 53 10.23 -1.67 11.39
CA SER A 53 8.89 -1.48 10.83
C SER A 53 8.13 -0.34 11.51
N TRP A 54 8.28 -0.20 12.82
CA TRP A 54 7.71 0.92 13.58
C TRP A 54 8.36 2.26 13.21
N GLN A 55 9.69 2.29 13.04
CA GLN A 55 10.42 3.46 12.55
C GLN A 55 10.02 3.81 11.12
N HIS A 56 9.87 2.80 10.26
CA HIS A 56 9.41 3.01 8.88
C HIS A 56 8.02 3.63 8.84
N LEU A 57 7.07 3.14 9.63
CA LEU A 57 5.69 3.65 9.65
C LEU A 57 5.66 5.16 9.93
N THR A 58 6.37 5.63 10.95
CA THR A 58 6.40 7.05 11.30
C THR A 58 7.29 7.87 10.36
N GLY A 59 8.41 7.29 9.92
CA GLY A 59 9.30 7.91 8.96
C GLY A 59 8.61 8.17 7.62
N HIS A 60 7.94 7.17 7.08
CA HIS A 60 7.20 7.29 5.83
C HIS A 60 6.04 8.31 5.93
N ILE A 61 5.31 8.35 7.05
CA ILE A 61 4.27 9.37 7.27
C ILE A 61 4.89 10.77 7.27
N MET A 62 5.99 10.96 7.96
CA MET A 62 6.70 12.26 7.98
C MET A 62 7.24 12.65 6.61
N GLU A 63 7.83 11.72 5.87
CA GLU A 63 8.31 11.97 4.50
C GLU A 63 7.15 12.32 3.56
N ALA A 64 6.02 11.62 3.68
CA ALA A 64 4.83 11.83 2.86
C ALA A 64 4.27 13.26 2.94
N LEU A 65 4.43 13.95 4.08
CA LEU A 65 4.04 15.35 4.23
C LEU A 65 4.80 16.31 3.30
N PHE A 66 6.01 15.91 2.89
CA PHE A 66 6.87 16.72 2.03
C PHE A 66 6.88 16.25 0.57
N VAL A 67 6.35 15.07 0.26
CA VAL A 67 6.26 14.54 -1.11
C VAL A 67 5.75 15.59 -2.10
N PRO A 68 4.64 16.32 -1.84
CA PRO A 68 4.14 17.31 -2.80
C PRO A 68 5.05 18.54 -3.03
N LYS A 69 6.07 18.71 -2.18
CA LYS A 69 7.06 19.79 -2.34
C LYS A 69 8.32 19.32 -3.06
N VAL A 70 8.63 18.03 -2.98
CA VAL A 70 9.86 17.43 -3.52
C VAL A 70 9.60 16.76 -4.86
N ILE A 71 8.48 16.06 -4.98
CA ILE A 71 8.12 15.32 -6.18
C ILE A 71 7.05 16.10 -6.94
N THR A 72 7.35 16.45 -8.18
CA THR A 72 6.51 17.26 -9.06
C THR A 72 6.21 16.50 -10.35
N ARG A 73 5.36 17.07 -11.19
CA ARG A 73 5.06 16.51 -12.53
C ARG A 73 6.31 16.42 -13.42
N ASP A 74 7.30 17.27 -13.20
CA ASP A 74 8.48 17.34 -14.08
C ASP A 74 9.58 16.35 -13.68
N ASN A 75 9.64 15.96 -12.38
CA ASN A 75 10.72 15.12 -11.85
C ASN A 75 10.27 13.76 -11.28
N TRP A 76 8.99 13.39 -11.31
CA TRP A 76 8.48 12.18 -10.66
C TRP A 76 9.20 10.89 -11.12
N ARG A 77 9.68 10.83 -12.38
CA ARG A 77 10.41 9.66 -12.89
C ARG A 77 11.73 9.40 -12.15
N GLU A 78 12.40 10.45 -11.68
CA GLU A 78 13.63 10.33 -10.92
C GLU A 78 13.41 9.71 -9.52
N HIS A 79 12.17 9.73 -9.07
CA HIS A 79 11.74 9.26 -7.76
C HIS A 79 11.12 7.86 -7.77
N LEU A 80 10.88 7.29 -8.96
CA LEU A 80 10.20 6.02 -9.13
C LEU A 80 11.10 5.00 -9.86
N ASP A 81 11.57 3.99 -9.13
CA ASP A 81 12.28 2.83 -9.68
C ASP A 81 11.24 1.74 -10.00
N VAL A 82 10.96 1.56 -11.27
CA VAL A 82 10.02 0.55 -11.78
C VAL A 82 10.71 -0.56 -12.57
N GLU A 83 12.02 -0.46 -12.77
CA GLU A 83 12.77 -1.39 -13.63
C GLU A 83 13.41 -2.51 -12.85
N THR A 84 13.75 -2.28 -11.57
CA THR A 84 14.59 -3.21 -10.79
C THR A 84 13.83 -4.46 -10.34
N GLU A 85 12.57 -4.33 -9.91
CA GLU A 85 11.81 -5.43 -9.27
C GLU A 85 10.35 -5.53 -9.70
N ALA A 86 9.94 -4.74 -10.69
CA ALA A 86 8.62 -4.86 -11.27
C ALA A 86 8.67 -5.61 -12.59
N SER A 87 7.61 -6.36 -12.87
CA SER A 87 7.45 -6.96 -14.20
C SER A 87 7.35 -5.87 -15.27
N PRO A 88 8.04 -6.01 -16.42
CA PRO A 88 7.90 -5.09 -17.55
C PRO A 88 6.45 -4.92 -18.01
N LYS A 89 5.62 -5.97 -17.92
CA LYS A 89 4.20 -5.89 -18.26
C LYS A 89 3.41 -5.03 -17.26
N ALA A 90 3.76 -5.10 -15.96
CA ALA A 90 3.14 -4.25 -14.94
C ALA A 90 3.53 -2.79 -15.14
N VAL A 91 4.80 -2.52 -15.45
CA VAL A 91 5.31 -1.17 -15.75
C VAL A 91 4.60 -0.59 -16.97
N LYS A 92 4.54 -1.33 -18.08
CA LYS A 92 3.85 -0.93 -19.29
C LYS A 92 2.38 -0.61 -19.02
N LEU A 93 1.67 -1.50 -18.30
CA LEU A 93 0.27 -1.30 -17.94
C LEU A 93 0.07 -0.06 -17.06
N LEU A 94 0.98 0.18 -16.12
CA LEU A 94 0.89 1.29 -15.17
C LEU A 94 1.17 2.65 -15.81
N LEU A 95 2.22 2.72 -16.64
CA LEU A 95 2.80 3.97 -17.12
C LEU A 95 2.51 4.29 -18.58
N GLU A 96 2.30 3.29 -19.44
CA GLU A 96 2.23 3.44 -20.89
C GLU A 96 0.85 3.16 -21.48
N THR A 97 -0.10 2.60 -20.69
CA THR A 97 -1.46 2.32 -21.14
C THR A 97 -2.51 3.10 -20.33
N PRO A 98 -2.55 4.43 -20.44
CA PRO A 98 -3.45 5.27 -19.64
C PRO A 98 -4.94 5.05 -19.98
N ASP A 99 -5.26 4.44 -21.12
CA ASP A 99 -6.63 4.23 -21.60
C ASP A 99 -7.29 2.95 -21.04
N THR A 100 -6.63 2.26 -20.16
CA THR A 100 -7.15 1.03 -19.52
C THR A 100 -7.36 1.23 -18.02
N PRO A 101 -8.60 1.13 -17.49
CA PRO A 101 -8.80 1.11 -16.05
C PRO A 101 -8.08 -0.08 -15.42
N ILE A 102 -7.43 0.14 -14.28
CA ILE A 102 -6.67 -0.90 -13.59
C ILE A 102 -7.01 -0.95 -12.10
N ILE A 103 -6.70 -2.07 -11.46
CA ILE A 103 -6.70 -2.20 -10.01
C ILE A 103 -5.25 -2.35 -9.54
N ILE A 104 -4.88 -1.62 -8.50
CA ILE A 104 -3.63 -1.83 -7.77
C ILE A 104 -3.99 -2.48 -6.44
N ALA A 105 -3.76 -3.78 -6.35
CA ALA A 105 -3.91 -4.54 -5.10
C ALA A 105 -2.63 -4.41 -4.30
N SER A 106 -2.69 -3.78 -3.13
CA SER A 106 -1.54 -3.51 -2.29
C SER A 106 -1.81 -3.83 -0.83
N SER A 107 -0.86 -3.54 0.04
CA SER A 107 -0.91 -3.71 1.48
C SER A 107 -0.33 -2.49 2.20
N HIS A 108 -0.47 -2.43 3.53
CA HIS A 108 0.23 -1.43 4.36
C HIS A 108 1.73 -1.77 4.44
N HIS A 109 2.36 -1.83 3.29
CA HIS A 109 3.76 -2.19 3.05
C HIS A 109 4.43 -1.12 2.20
N GLY A 110 5.61 -0.66 2.63
CA GLY A 110 6.33 0.42 1.97
C GLY A 110 5.66 1.79 2.15
N VAL A 111 5.55 2.52 1.05
CA VAL A 111 5.15 3.95 1.02
C VAL A 111 3.84 4.16 0.25
N TRP A 112 2.80 3.41 0.58
CA TRP A 112 1.53 3.35 -0.17
C TRP A 112 0.88 4.74 -0.43
N GLU A 113 1.00 5.70 0.51
CA GLU A 113 0.44 7.04 0.33
C GLU A 113 1.29 7.89 -0.62
N ALA A 114 2.61 7.89 -0.43
CA ALA A 114 3.54 8.62 -1.29
C ALA A 114 3.47 8.09 -2.73
N ALA A 115 3.41 6.77 -2.91
CA ALA A 115 3.28 6.14 -4.21
C ALA A 115 1.99 6.56 -4.94
N THR A 116 0.86 6.62 -4.24
CA THR A 116 -0.41 7.09 -4.84
C THR A 116 -0.29 8.53 -5.33
N ASN A 117 0.40 9.41 -4.57
CA ASN A 117 0.65 10.78 -5.00
C ASN A 117 1.52 10.84 -6.26
N VAL A 118 2.61 10.07 -6.30
CA VAL A 118 3.51 10.05 -7.47
C VAL A 118 2.78 9.50 -8.70
N LEU A 119 2.03 8.41 -8.56
CA LEU A 119 1.28 7.81 -9.66
C LEU A 119 0.18 8.74 -10.20
N SER A 120 -0.33 9.66 -9.39
CA SER A 120 -1.33 10.65 -9.85
C SER A 120 -0.82 11.63 -10.90
N PHE A 121 0.50 11.73 -11.08
CA PHE A 121 1.09 12.48 -12.20
C PHE A 121 1.03 11.71 -13.52
N VAL A 122 0.86 10.40 -13.45
CA VAL A 122 0.82 9.50 -14.62
C VAL A 122 -0.63 9.30 -15.08
N ARG A 123 -1.53 9.01 -14.13
CA ARG A 123 -2.93 8.70 -14.43
C ARG A 123 -3.84 9.05 -13.25
N PRO A 124 -5.16 9.22 -13.48
CA PRO A 124 -6.12 9.39 -12.41
C PRO A 124 -6.07 8.24 -11.41
N MET A 125 -6.09 8.57 -10.11
CA MET A 125 -6.04 7.61 -9.03
C MET A 125 -7.34 7.63 -8.23
N ILE A 126 -7.84 6.46 -7.87
CA ILE A 126 -8.93 6.29 -6.91
C ILE A 126 -8.37 5.53 -5.72
N ALA A 127 -8.34 6.16 -4.55
CA ALA A 127 -7.86 5.58 -3.31
C ALA A 127 -9.00 5.36 -2.32
N ILE A 128 -9.04 4.18 -1.70
CA ILE A 128 -10.02 3.88 -0.66
C ILE A 128 -9.37 4.16 0.69
N ALA A 129 -9.89 5.11 1.44
CA ALA A 129 -9.38 5.47 2.75
C ALA A 129 -10.52 5.64 3.76
N ARG A 130 -10.18 5.56 5.04
CA ARG A 130 -11.10 5.94 6.10
C ARG A 130 -11.05 7.45 6.28
N VAL A 131 -12.20 8.11 6.23
CA VAL A 131 -12.32 9.53 6.61
C VAL A 131 -11.91 9.68 8.08
N MET A 132 -11.03 10.62 8.35
CA MET A 132 -10.57 10.91 9.71
C MET A 132 -11.67 11.59 10.51
N ASN A 133 -11.87 11.17 11.76
CA ASN A 133 -12.86 11.76 12.65
C ASN A 133 -12.54 13.24 12.97
N ASN A 134 -11.25 13.60 12.97
CA ASN A 134 -10.83 14.98 13.18
C ASN A 134 -10.93 15.77 11.86
N LYS A 135 -11.91 16.70 11.81
CA LYS A 135 -12.18 17.53 10.62
C LYS A 135 -11.01 18.42 10.20
N PHE A 136 -10.17 18.87 11.14
CA PHE A 136 -8.99 19.68 10.83
C PHE A 136 -7.91 18.82 10.13
N VAL A 137 -7.64 17.63 10.67
CA VAL A 137 -6.70 16.68 10.04
C VAL A 137 -7.22 16.23 8.68
N GLN A 138 -8.52 15.94 8.58
CA GLN A 138 -9.15 15.58 7.30
C GLN A 138 -9.04 16.69 6.25
N GLY A 139 -9.34 17.92 6.65
CA GLY A 139 -9.22 19.10 5.76
C GLY A 139 -7.77 19.35 5.33
N TRP A 140 -6.85 19.22 6.27
CA TRP A 140 -5.41 19.36 5.99
C TRP A 140 -4.93 18.28 5.01
N LEU A 141 -5.28 16.99 5.24
CA LEU A 141 -4.95 15.89 4.33
C LEU A 141 -5.50 16.14 2.94
N LYS A 142 -6.78 16.53 2.83
CA LYS A 142 -7.42 16.82 1.54
C LYS A 142 -6.70 17.94 0.77
N ASN A 143 -6.29 19.00 1.47
CA ASN A 143 -5.74 20.19 0.82
C ASN A 143 -4.23 20.13 0.57
N HIS A 144 -3.49 19.31 1.34
CA HIS A 144 -2.04 19.32 1.32
C HIS A 144 -1.41 17.98 0.95
N HIS A 145 -2.09 16.87 1.23
CA HIS A 145 -1.55 15.54 1.05
C HIS A 145 -1.99 14.89 -0.27
N PHE A 146 -3.28 14.96 -0.59
CA PHE A 146 -3.82 14.45 -1.85
C PHE A 146 -3.83 15.57 -2.91
N ARG A 147 -2.67 15.84 -3.48
CA ARG A 147 -2.53 16.78 -4.59
C ARG A 147 -2.47 16.01 -5.89
N GLY A 148 -3.12 16.54 -6.93
CA GLY A 148 -3.15 15.94 -8.25
C GLY A 148 -4.48 15.27 -8.54
N ASN A 149 -4.46 14.31 -9.44
CA ASN A 149 -5.66 13.63 -9.94
C ASN A 149 -6.02 12.42 -9.06
N ILE A 150 -6.33 12.66 -7.76
CA ILE A 150 -6.67 11.63 -6.77
C ILE A 150 -8.08 11.85 -6.26
N THR A 151 -8.95 10.86 -6.47
CA THR A 151 -10.26 10.77 -5.82
C THR A 151 -10.17 9.85 -4.61
N VAL A 152 -10.50 10.36 -3.42
CA VAL A 152 -10.52 9.57 -2.19
C VAL A 152 -11.94 9.14 -1.87
N ILE A 153 -12.16 7.83 -1.76
CA ILE A 153 -13.45 7.23 -1.41
C ILE A 153 -13.43 6.87 0.08
N ASP A 154 -14.47 7.29 0.82
CA ASP A 154 -14.67 6.78 2.17
C ASP A 154 -15.06 5.30 2.10
N LYS A 155 -14.28 4.45 2.76
CA LYS A 155 -14.55 3.01 2.85
C LYS A 155 -15.94 2.67 3.40
N ASN A 156 -16.55 3.57 4.17
CA ASN A 156 -17.86 3.35 4.76
C ASN A 156 -19.01 3.55 3.73
N HIS A 157 -18.79 4.32 2.67
CA HIS A 157 -19.77 4.51 1.60
C HIS A 157 -19.67 3.44 0.49
N GLY A 158 -18.58 2.67 0.49
CA GLY A 158 -18.39 1.58 -0.47
C GLY A 158 -18.27 2.04 -1.93
N PHE A 159 -18.41 1.07 -2.84
CA PHE A 159 -18.38 1.31 -4.28
C PHE A 159 -19.80 1.63 -4.78
N ASN A 160 -20.11 2.88 -5.00
CA ASN A 160 -21.38 3.31 -5.60
C ASN A 160 -21.26 3.42 -7.13
N ALA A 161 -22.42 3.62 -7.81
CA ALA A 161 -22.48 3.68 -9.26
C ALA A 161 -21.67 4.86 -9.84
N GLU A 162 -21.62 5.99 -9.15
CA GLU A 162 -20.88 7.19 -9.57
C GLU A 162 -19.37 6.94 -9.59
N ILE A 163 -18.84 6.33 -8.54
CA ILE A 163 -17.41 5.96 -8.45
C ILE A 163 -17.05 4.95 -9.54
N MET A 164 -17.91 3.96 -9.78
CA MET A 164 -17.68 2.99 -10.84
C MET A 164 -17.73 3.62 -12.24
N ALA A 165 -18.62 4.58 -12.47
CA ALA A 165 -18.69 5.34 -13.70
C ALA A 165 -17.45 6.22 -13.87
N GLN A 166 -17.00 6.89 -12.81
CA GLN A 166 -15.77 7.69 -12.82
C GLN A 166 -14.54 6.82 -13.12
N TRP A 167 -14.39 5.66 -12.44
CA TRP A 167 -13.27 4.75 -12.67
C TRP A 167 -13.13 4.35 -14.14
N LYS A 168 -14.26 4.01 -14.77
CA LYS A 168 -14.31 3.65 -16.19
C LYS A 168 -14.04 4.85 -17.10
N ARG A 169 -14.73 5.99 -16.87
CA ARG A 169 -14.64 7.19 -17.70
C ARG A 169 -13.22 7.78 -17.75
N ASP A 170 -12.59 7.83 -16.56
CA ASP A 170 -11.30 8.47 -16.38
C ASP A 170 -10.12 7.49 -16.58
N ASN A 171 -10.40 6.21 -16.91
CA ASN A 171 -9.40 5.15 -17.01
C ASN A 171 -8.47 5.08 -15.78
N ALA A 172 -9.04 5.34 -14.59
CA ALA A 172 -8.28 5.52 -13.38
C ALA A 172 -7.64 4.22 -12.87
N ALA A 173 -6.59 4.35 -12.06
CA ALA A 173 -6.06 3.26 -11.26
C ALA A 173 -6.73 3.28 -9.87
N MET A 174 -7.43 2.20 -9.53
CA MET A 174 -8.06 2.04 -8.22
C MET A 174 -7.13 1.30 -7.27
N THR A 175 -6.61 1.99 -6.24
CA THR A 175 -5.72 1.38 -5.24
C THR A 175 -6.52 0.86 -4.05
N ILE A 176 -6.33 -0.43 -3.73
CA ILE A 176 -7.02 -1.11 -2.62
C ILE A 176 -5.98 -1.83 -1.74
N LEU A 177 -5.94 -1.48 -0.45
CA LEU A 177 -5.13 -2.18 0.54
C LEU A 177 -5.93 -3.37 1.09
N MET A 178 -5.41 -4.60 0.93
CA MET A 178 -6.12 -5.84 1.21
C MET A 178 -5.78 -6.49 2.55
N ASP A 179 -4.75 -6.02 3.24
CA ASP A 179 -4.08 -6.68 4.35
C ASP A 179 -4.68 -6.39 5.74
N GLN A 180 -5.79 -5.67 5.83
CA GLN A 180 -6.46 -5.44 7.10
C GLN A 180 -7.52 -6.50 7.40
N HIS A 181 -7.75 -6.75 8.70
CA HIS A 181 -8.82 -7.65 9.14
C HIS A 181 -10.21 -7.13 8.74
N THR A 182 -11.06 -8.03 8.28
CA THR A 182 -12.47 -7.74 7.98
C THR A 182 -13.37 -8.83 8.55
N SER A 183 -14.50 -8.45 9.16
CA SER A 183 -15.47 -9.41 9.72
C SER A 183 -16.22 -10.19 8.64
N GLY A 184 -16.47 -9.58 7.48
CA GLY A 184 -17.22 -10.17 6.34
C GLY A 184 -16.33 -10.76 5.24
N GLY A 185 -15.01 -10.94 5.49
CA GLY A 185 -14.10 -11.49 4.49
C GLY A 185 -14.10 -13.01 4.41
N MET A 186 -13.53 -13.53 3.34
CA MET A 186 -13.28 -14.95 3.13
C MET A 186 -12.10 -15.41 3.98
N GLN A 187 -12.17 -16.60 4.56
CA GLN A 187 -11.08 -17.19 5.33
C GLN A 187 -10.06 -17.77 4.37
N LEU A 188 -8.91 -17.12 4.28
CA LEU A 188 -7.81 -17.48 3.39
C LEU A 188 -6.49 -17.48 4.17
N GLU A 189 -5.41 -17.89 3.53
CA GLU A 189 -4.07 -17.74 4.10
C GLU A 189 -3.45 -16.37 3.74
N PHE A 190 -2.73 -15.80 4.69
CA PHE A 190 -1.87 -14.66 4.48
C PHE A 190 -0.59 -14.81 5.29
N LEU A 191 0.55 -14.86 4.61
CA LEU A 191 1.86 -15.14 5.19
C LEU A 191 1.89 -16.47 5.99
N GLY A 192 1.21 -17.52 5.47
CA GLY A 192 1.16 -18.84 6.08
C GLY A 192 0.23 -18.95 7.30
N ARG A 193 -0.68 -17.99 7.51
CA ARG A 193 -1.63 -18.00 8.63
C ARG A 193 -3.05 -17.69 8.17
N PRO A 194 -4.06 -18.35 8.77
CA PRO A 194 -5.47 -18.06 8.46
C PRO A 194 -5.82 -16.60 8.74
N ALA A 195 -6.42 -15.92 7.75
CA ALA A 195 -6.79 -14.52 7.85
C ALA A 195 -8.03 -14.21 7.02
N LYS A 196 -9.00 -13.49 7.61
CA LYS A 196 -10.17 -13.02 6.86
C LYS A 196 -9.75 -11.92 5.87
N THR A 197 -9.95 -12.15 4.58
CA THR A 197 -9.50 -11.29 3.49
C THR A 197 -10.68 -10.73 2.70
N PHE A 198 -10.61 -9.45 2.34
CA PHE A 198 -11.56 -8.82 1.43
C PHE A 198 -11.46 -9.42 0.03
N THR A 199 -12.61 -9.79 -0.55
CA THR A 199 -12.70 -10.28 -1.93
C THR A 199 -13.13 -9.18 -2.92
N SER A 200 -13.19 -7.94 -2.50
CA SER A 200 -13.66 -6.83 -3.35
C SER A 200 -12.80 -6.61 -4.58
N VAL A 201 -11.47 -6.80 -4.46
CA VAL A 201 -10.53 -6.65 -5.57
C VAL A 201 -10.84 -7.67 -6.67
N THR A 202 -10.87 -8.95 -6.33
CA THR A 202 -11.15 -10.02 -7.29
C THR A 202 -12.56 -9.91 -7.87
N ARG A 203 -13.56 -9.58 -7.04
CA ARG A 203 -14.93 -9.34 -7.49
C ARG A 203 -15.03 -8.20 -8.52
N LEU A 204 -14.34 -7.10 -8.30
CA LEU A 204 -14.32 -5.98 -9.24
C LEU A 204 -13.59 -6.37 -10.53
N ALA A 205 -12.43 -6.99 -10.43
CA ALA A 205 -11.66 -7.43 -11.59
C ALA A 205 -12.46 -8.40 -12.47
N MET A 206 -13.07 -9.42 -11.89
CA MET A 206 -13.91 -10.40 -12.62
C MET A 206 -15.14 -9.74 -13.25
N ARG A 207 -15.79 -8.82 -12.53
CA ARG A 207 -16.99 -8.14 -13.04
C ARG A 207 -16.71 -7.26 -14.25
N TYR A 208 -15.58 -6.56 -14.25
CA TYR A 208 -15.26 -5.56 -15.28
C TYR A 208 -14.19 -6.02 -16.27
N GLY A 209 -13.53 -7.15 -16.01
CA GLY A 209 -12.43 -7.66 -16.86
C GLY A 209 -11.16 -6.81 -16.77
N TYR A 210 -11.01 -5.98 -15.72
CA TYR A 210 -9.86 -5.09 -15.57
C TYR A 210 -8.67 -5.80 -14.95
N PRO A 211 -7.44 -5.51 -15.45
CA PRO A 211 -6.22 -6.11 -14.92
C PRO A 211 -5.89 -5.61 -13.52
N ILE A 212 -5.26 -6.49 -12.74
CA ILE A 212 -4.77 -6.21 -11.39
C ILE A 212 -3.26 -6.20 -11.40
N ILE A 213 -2.65 -5.12 -10.94
CA ILE A 213 -1.24 -5.08 -10.53
C ILE A 213 -1.19 -5.39 -9.04
N VAL A 214 -0.51 -6.47 -8.67
CA VAL A 214 -0.32 -6.85 -7.26
C VAL A 214 1.09 -6.47 -6.85
N GLY A 215 1.23 -5.61 -5.84
CA GLY A 215 2.55 -5.19 -5.41
C GLY A 215 2.56 -4.07 -4.37
N SER A 216 3.75 -3.63 -4.07
CA SER A 216 4.02 -2.58 -3.09
C SER A 216 5.08 -1.62 -3.63
N PHE A 217 5.02 -0.38 -3.17
CA PHE A 217 6.10 0.58 -3.39
C PHE A 217 6.95 0.67 -2.13
N VAL A 218 8.17 0.15 -2.19
CA VAL A 218 9.11 0.19 -1.07
C VAL A 218 10.02 1.39 -1.17
N ARG A 219 10.39 1.95 -0.03
CA ARG A 219 11.36 3.05 0.05
C ARG A 219 12.77 2.48 -0.06
N VAL A 220 13.56 2.98 -1.01
CA VAL A 220 14.95 2.55 -1.21
C VAL A 220 15.97 3.64 -0.88
N ALA A 221 15.55 4.92 -0.94
CA ALA A 221 16.34 6.09 -0.54
C ALA A 221 15.38 7.26 -0.20
N PRO A 222 15.86 8.40 0.32
CA PRO A 222 15.03 9.58 0.52
C PRO A 222 14.27 9.94 -0.76
N TYR A 223 12.92 9.95 -0.67
CA TYR A 223 12.02 10.21 -1.81
C TYR A 223 12.26 9.32 -3.05
N LYS A 224 12.84 8.15 -2.87
CA LYS A 224 12.99 7.15 -3.96
C LYS A 224 12.22 5.89 -3.59
N TYR A 225 11.32 5.52 -4.48
CA TYR A 225 10.38 4.44 -4.28
C TYR A 225 10.51 3.41 -5.38
N ARG A 226 10.57 2.15 -5.01
CA ARG A 226 10.70 1.03 -5.96
C ARG A 226 9.40 0.25 -5.99
N LEU A 227 8.87 0.00 -7.19
CA LEU A 227 7.77 -0.94 -7.37
C LEU A 227 8.28 -2.38 -7.26
N VAL A 228 7.70 -3.14 -6.35
CA VAL A 228 7.89 -4.58 -6.21
C VAL A 228 6.59 -5.26 -6.61
N GLY A 229 6.56 -5.94 -7.74
CA GLY A 229 5.34 -6.56 -8.24
C GLY A 229 5.57 -7.44 -9.47
N GLY A 230 4.78 -8.49 -9.58
CA GLY A 230 4.82 -9.45 -10.69
C GLY A 230 3.98 -9.01 -11.90
N ASP A 231 3.81 -9.94 -12.84
CA ASP A 231 2.94 -9.75 -14.01
C ASP A 231 1.51 -9.40 -13.58
N PRO A 232 0.82 -8.51 -14.33
CA PRO A 232 -0.58 -8.21 -14.09
C PRO A 232 -1.44 -9.46 -14.20
N LEU A 233 -2.47 -9.53 -13.37
CA LEU A 233 -3.44 -10.63 -13.37
C LEU A 233 -4.74 -10.17 -14.03
N VAL A 234 -5.30 -11.02 -14.88
CA VAL A 234 -6.63 -10.86 -15.46
C VAL A 234 -7.42 -12.13 -15.16
N PHE A 235 -8.60 -11.99 -14.61
CA PHE A 235 -9.46 -13.12 -14.27
C PHE A 235 -10.71 -13.16 -15.15
N ALA A 236 -11.08 -14.35 -15.59
CA ALA A 236 -12.36 -14.58 -16.24
C ALA A 236 -13.51 -14.28 -15.25
N LYS A 237 -14.69 -13.96 -15.80
CA LYS A 237 -15.87 -13.59 -14.99
C LYS A 237 -16.34 -14.71 -14.06
N ASP A 238 -16.15 -15.94 -14.49
CA ASP A 238 -16.52 -17.21 -13.83
C ASP A 238 -15.35 -17.90 -13.11
N ALA A 239 -14.17 -17.24 -13.04
CA ALA A 239 -13.02 -17.80 -12.34
C ALA A 239 -13.32 -18.02 -10.84
N ASP A 240 -12.62 -18.99 -10.24
CA ASP A 240 -12.71 -19.24 -8.80
C ASP A 240 -12.18 -18.03 -8.02
N ARG A 241 -13.11 -17.36 -7.33
CA ARG A 241 -12.81 -16.15 -6.57
C ARG A 241 -11.95 -16.43 -5.33
N GLU A 242 -12.07 -17.62 -4.74
CA GLU A 242 -11.26 -18.01 -3.59
C GLU A 242 -9.80 -18.18 -4.03
N ALA A 243 -9.55 -18.99 -5.04
CA ALA A 243 -8.24 -19.20 -5.61
C ALA A 243 -7.61 -17.88 -6.12
N ALA A 244 -8.40 -17.04 -6.80
CA ALA A 244 -7.94 -15.75 -7.26
C ALA A 244 -7.55 -14.82 -6.10
N THR A 245 -8.34 -14.76 -5.01
CA THR A 245 -8.01 -13.92 -3.86
C THR A 245 -6.82 -14.47 -3.08
N GLN A 246 -6.67 -15.80 -3.01
CA GLN A 246 -5.50 -16.43 -2.42
C GLN A 246 -4.22 -16.05 -3.19
N LEU A 247 -4.26 -16.10 -4.51
CA LEU A 247 -3.12 -15.68 -5.36
C LEU A 247 -2.70 -14.21 -5.10
N LEU A 248 -3.67 -13.30 -4.87
CA LEU A 248 -3.33 -11.92 -4.49
C LEU A 248 -2.62 -11.86 -3.14
N ASN A 249 -3.10 -12.62 -2.14
CA ASN A 249 -2.48 -12.72 -0.82
C ASN A 249 -1.05 -13.25 -0.92
N ASP A 250 -0.82 -14.28 -1.71
CA ASP A 250 0.49 -14.93 -1.87
C ASP A 250 1.50 -13.94 -2.47
N ARG A 251 1.13 -13.24 -3.54
CA ARG A 251 1.99 -12.22 -4.16
C ARG A 251 2.29 -11.03 -3.25
N LEU A 252 1.31 -10.58 -2.45
CA LEU A 252 1.58 -9.55 -1.43
C LEU A 252 2.52 -10.09 -0.35
N GLY A 253 2.36 -11.36 0.04
CA GLY A 253 3.22 -12.04 1.00
C GLY A 253 4.67 -12.14 0.52
N GLU A 254 4.91 -12.41 -0.76
CA GLU A 254 6.25 -12.44 -1.38
C GLU A 254 6.95 -11.09 -1.23
N ALA A 255 6.28 -9.98 -1.57
CA ALA A 255 6.83 -8.64 -1.43
C ALA A 255 7.15 -8.30 0.04
N ILE A 256 6.27 -8.69 0.98
CA ILE A 256 6.47 -8.45 2.41
C ILE A 256 7.66 -9.26 2.95
N ARG A 257 7.83 -10.52 2.52
CA ARG A 257 8.99 -11.35 2.91
C ARG A 257 10.31 -10.75 2.45
N LYS A 258 10.31 -10.06 1.31
CA LYS A 258 11.50 -9.42 0.75
C LYS A 258 11.91 -8.15 1.50
N TYR A 259 10.92 -7.37 1.99
CA TYR A 259 11.12 -6.10 2.70
C TYR A 259 10.34 -6.05 4.02
N PRO A 260 10.56 -7.01 4.95
CA PRO A 260 9.73 -7.17 6.14
C PRO A 260 9.78 -5.96 7.09
N GLU A 261 10.86 -5.18 7.05
CA GLU A 261 11.00 -3.96 7.86
C GLU A 261 10.07 -2.82 7.41
N GLN A 262 9.42 -2.95 6.26
CA GLN A 262 8.51 -1.91 5.76
C GLN A 262 7.03 -2.30 5.86
N TYR A 263 6.70 -3.45 6.48
CA TYR A 263 5.31 -3.88 6.64
C TYR A 263 4.72 -3.51 8.01
N LEU A 264 3.40 -3.26 8.06
CA LEU A 264 2.67 -2.82 9.27
C LEU A 264 2.42 -3.98 10.24
N TRP A 265 3.46 -4.53 10.87
CA TRP A 265 3.35 -5.66 11.81
C TRP A 265 2.53 -5.39 13.07
N VAL A 266 2.32 -4.14 13.46
CA VAL A 266 1.55 -3.73 14.64
C VAL A 266 0.04 -3.86 14.48
N HIS A 267 -0.45 -4.30 13.30
CA HIS A 267 -1.86 -4.50 13.03
C HIS A 267 -2.33 -5.90 13.48
N LYS A 268 -3.58 -5.98 13.99
CA LYS A 268 -4.22 -7.24 14.40
C LYS A 268 -4.85 -7.94 13.18
N ARG A 269 -4.05 -8.33 12.20
CA ARG A 269 -4.50 -8.97 10.96
C ARG A 269 -5.08 -10.36 11.19
N TRP A 270 -4.42 -11.13 12.03
CA TRP A 270 -4.75 -12.52 12.33
C TRP A 270 -5.50 -12.60 13.66
N ARG A 271 -6.80 -12.36 13.62
CA ARG A 271 -7.71 -12.47 14.76
C ARG A 271 -8.50 -13.77 14.71
#